data_b260fc931f49a11a32562e6bec1a3215
#
_entry.id   b260fc931f49a11a32562e6bec1a3215
#
_cell.length_a   1.000
_cell.length_b   1.000
_cell.length_c   1.000
_cell.angle_alpha   90.00
_cell.angle_beta   90.00
_cell.angle_gamma   90.00
#
_symmetry.space_group_name_H-M   'P 1'
#
loop_
_entity.id
_entity.type
_entity.pdbx_description
1 polymer ?
#
loop_
_entity_poly.entity_id
_entity_poly.type
_entity_poly.pdbx_seq_one_letter_code
_entity_poly.pdbx_strand_id
1 'polypeptide(L)'
;MKTPIRFTALALSILLTSGFAAAADLKIGVSMSQFDDAYLTTVREYMLKQASSYPKGDGVQLQFEDARADVVKQLSQVENFISQKVDAIIVNPVDTASTARISKEATEAGIPLVYVNRRPDQKDLPKGVAAVTSNDEEAGRMQMQYIADKLGGKGAIVILLGDLANNSTTNRTKGVKEVLAKYPGIKIEQEQTGAWLRDRGMTLVSDWLTQGRAFNAVISNNDEMAIGAAMALKSVGTKPGSVLIAGVDGTQDGLNAVAKGDLAMSVFQDAKGQGDGAVEAARKMAKGETIEQNIVIPFKPITADNVKDFK
;
A
#
# COMPACT_ATOMS: atom_id res chain seq x y z
N MET A 1 87.03 30.32 -25.23
CA MET A 1 86.48 29.01 -24.76
C MET A 1 85.10 29.28 -24.18
N LYS A 2 84.04 28.83 -24.88
CA LYS A 2 82.65 29.01 -24.46
C LYS A 2 82.11 27.67 -23.98
N THR A 3 81.78 27.60 -22.70
CA THR A 3 81.19 26.42 -22.06
C THR A 3 79.67 26.35 -22.31
N PRO A 4 79.06 25.25 -22.74
CA PRO A 4 77.60 25.19 -22.90
C PRO A 4 76.96 24.79 -21.58
N ILE A 5 75.92 25.55 -21.19
CA ILE A 5 74.99 25.24 -20.06
C ILE A 5 73.99 24.17 -20.54
N ARG A 6 73.99 23.02 -19.87
CA ARG A 6 73.03 21.99 -20.07
C ARG A 6 71.79 22.25 -19.19
N PHE A 7 70.65 22.53 -19.80
CA PHE A 7 69.35 22.54 -19.11
C PHE A 7 68.82 21.10 -19.00
N THR A 8 68.69 20.58 -17.77
CA THR A 8 68.02 19.33 -17.47
C THR A 8 66.56 19.62 -17.24
N ALA A 9 65.69 19.23 -18.16
CA ALA A 9 64.27 19.33 -18.02
C ALA A 9 63.77 18.21 -17.07
N LEU A 10 63.31 18.61 -15.88
CA LEU A 10 62.67 17.72 -14.92
C LEU A 10 61.20 17.55 -15.32
N ALA A 11 60.85 16.40 -15.93
CA ALA A 11 59.46 16.05 -16.25
C ALA A 11 58.72 15.63 -14.98
N LEU A 12 57.87 16.52 -14.47
CA LEU A 12 56.96 16.23 -13.33
C LEU A 12 55.79 15.41 -13.82
N SER A 13 55.84 14.08 -13.64
CA SER A 13 54.73 13.15 -13.91
C SER A 13 53.66 13.29 -12.83
N ILE A 14 52.58 14.03 -13.12
CA ILE A 14 51.37 14.07 -12.29
C ILE A 14 50.64 12.76 -12.50
N LEU A 15 50.74 11.80 -11.56
CA LEU A 15 49.90 10.64 -11.45
C LEU A 15 48.50 11.10 -10.98
N LEU A 16 47.56 11.23 -11.93
CA LEU A 16 46.16 11.36 -11.66
C LEU A 16 45.67 9.99 -11.08
N THR A 17 45.72 9.85 -9.78
CA THR A 17 45.00 8.78 -9.09
C THR A 17 43.51 9.10 -9.21
N SER A 18 42.85 8.52 -10.21
CA SER A 18 41.38 8.43 -10.26
C SER A 18 40.93 7.56 -9.08
N GLY A 19 40.76 8.21 -7.92
CA GLY A 19 40.09 7.56 -6.80
C GLY A 19 38.68 7.21 -7.28
N PHE A 20 38.41 5.92 -7.41
CA PHE A 20 37.04 5.44 -7.47
C PHE A 20 36.41 5.87 -6.14
N ALA A 21 35.68 6.97 -6.12
CA ALA A 21 34.77 7.27 -5.03
C ALA A 21 33.77 6.11 -5.02
N ALA A 22 33.84 5.25 -4.01
CA ALA A 22 32.78 4.28 -3.78
C ALA A 22 31.46 5.07 -3.73
N ALA A 23 30.53 4.75 -4.61
CA ALA A 23 29.22 5.39 -4.60
C ALA A 23 28.63 5.21 -3.19
N ALA A 24 28.17 6.29 -2.59
CA ALA A 24 27.50 6.23 -1.31
C ALA A 24 26.11 5.58 -1.51
N ASP A 25 25.65 4.85 -0.50
CA ASP A 25 24.30 4.32 -0.51
C ASP A 25 23.29 5.48 -0.65
N LEU A 26 22.23 5.27 -1.44
CA LEU A 26 21.15 6.24 -1.63
C LEU A 26 20.35 6.41 -0.34
N LYS A 27 20.04 7.65 0.02
CA LYS A 27 19.16 7.98 1.15
C LYS A 27 17.75 8.21 0.64
N ILE A 28 16.81 7.40 1.10
CA ILE A 28 15.39 7.49 0.71
C ILE A 28 14.55 7.78 1.95
N GLY A 29 13.84 8.92 1.94
CA GLY A 29 12.86 9.24 2.96
C GLY A 29 11.55 8.49 2.70
N VAL A 30 10.97 7.87 3.73
CA VAL A 30 9.72 7.10 3.63
C VAL A 30 8.71 7.63 4.64
N SER A 31 7.67 8.31 4.17
CA SER A 31 6.55 8.76 5.00
C SER A 31 5.37 7.81 4.84
N MET A 32 5.04 7.12 5.94
CA MET A 32 3.89 6.22 6.01
C MET A 32 2.71 6.92 6.68
N SER A 33 1.50 6.62 6.22
CA SER A 33 0.28 7.18 6.81
C SER A 33 0.15 6.86 8.29
N GLN A 34 0.49 5.63 8.69
CA GLN A 34 0.55 5.18 10.07
C GLN A 34 1.38 3.89 10.20
N PHE A 35 1.93 3.63 11.40
CA PHE A 35 2.78 2.47 11.64
C PHE A 35 2.06 1.26 12.22
N ASP A 36 0.92 1.43 12.81
CA ASP A 36 0.12 0.42 13.52
C ASP A 36 -0.89 -0.33 12.63
N ASP A 37 -0.96 0.00 11.34
CA ASP A 37 -1.72 -0.76 10.35
C ASP A 37 -0.98 -2.06 10.01
N ALA A 38 -1.66 -3.21 10.14
CA ALA A 38 -1.09 -4.54 9.96
C ALA A 38 -0.56 -4.76 8.53
N TYR A 39 -1.32 -4.33 7.50
CA TYR A 39 -0.89 -4.45 6.12
C TYR A 39 0.31 -3.55 5.81
N LEU A 40 0.26 -2.29 6.21
CA LEU A 40 1.36 -1.33 5.99
C LEU A 40 2.63 -1.71 6.77
N THR A 41 2.49 -2.37 7.92
CA THR A 41 3.64 -2.97 8.64
C THR A 41 4.34 -4.00 7.77
N THR A 42 3.60 -4.90 7.14
CA THR A 42 4.15 -5.90 6.22
C THR A 42 4.80 -5.25 4.99
N VAL A 43 4.22 -4.20 4.42
CA VAL A 43 4.82 -3.44 3.31
C VAL A 43 6.17 -2.83 3.73
N ARG A 44 6.27 -2.20 4.94
CA ARG A 44 7.53 -1.66 5.47
C ARG A 44 8.61 -2.74 5.67
N GLU A 45 8.22 -3.91 6.15
CA GLU A 45 9.16 -5.04 6.31
C GLU A 45 9.76 -5.48 4.97
N TYR A 46 8.94 -5.55 3.92
CA TYR A 46 9.44 -5.85 2.58
C TYR A 46 10.30 -4.73 2.01
N MET A 47 9.97 -3.46 2.24
CA MET A 47 10.86 -2.35 1.89
C MET A 47 12.23 -2.49 2.54
N LEU A 48 12.29 -2.81 3.84
CA LEU A 48 13.55 -3.03 4.56
C LEU A 48 14.34 -4.22 4.01
N LYS A 49 13.65 -5.34 3.71
CA LYS A 49 14.27 -6.51 3.08
C LYS A 49 14.85 -6.17 1.71
N GLN A 50 14.09 -5.44 0.88
CA GLN A 50 14.55 -5.02 -0.44
C GLN A 50 15.76 -4.09 -0.32
N ALA A 51 15.72 -3.08 0.55
CA ALA A 51 16.83 -2.17 0.77
C ALA A 51 18.11 -2.91 1.21
N SER A 52 17.97 -3.92 2.08
CA SER A 52 19.11 -4.73 2.54
C SER A 52 19.62 -5.75 1.51
N SER A 53 18.91 -5.97 0.41
CA SER A 53 19.33 -6.89 -0.65
C SER A 53 20.38 -6.30 -1.60
N TYR A 54 20.54 -4.98 -1.61
CA TYR A 54 21.49 -4.33 -2.49
C TYR A 54 22.93 -4.41 -1.95
N PRO A 55 23.93 -4.55 -2.84
CA PRO A 55 25.32 -4.61 -2.43
C PRO A 55 25.80 -3.26 -1.87
N LYS A 56 26.77 -3.32 -0.97
CA LYS A 56 27.41 -2.10 -0.41
C LYS A 56 27.99 -1.22 -1.53
N GLY A 57 27.71 0.08 -1.47
CA GLY A 57 28.12 1.06 -2.48
C GLY A 57 27.12 1.21 -3.64
N ASP A 58 26.08 0.40 -3.67
CA ASP A 58 24.89 0.51 -4.53
C ASP A 58 23.60 0.34 -3.71
N GLY A 59 23.73 0.46 -2.39
CA GLY A 59 22.71 0.22 -1.40
C GLY A 59 21.70 1.34 -1.29
N VAL A 60 20.71 1.08 -0.45
CA VAL A 60 19.63 2.00 -0.10
C VAL A 60 19.50 2.07 1.42
N GLN A 61 19.51 3.28 1.97
CA GLN A 61 19.19 3.54 3.37
C GLN A 61 17.80 4.17 3.45
N LEU A 62 16.90 3.50 4.14
CA LEU A 62 15.51 3.97 4.32
C LEU A 62 15.37 4.68 5.67
N GLN A 63 14.88 5.93 5.62
CA GLN A 63 14.49 6.69 6.81
C GLN A 63 12.96 6.72 6.89
N PHE A 64 12.38 5.97 7.82
CA PHE A 64 10.93 5.89 8.00
C PHE A 64 10.42 6.95 8.98
N GLU A 65 9.30 7.58 8.60
CA GLU A 65 8.54 8.52 9.43
C GLU A 65 7.07 8.11 9.50
N ASP A 66 6.49 8.16 10.69
CA ASP A 66 5.07 7.87 10.94
C ASP A 66 4.25 9.16 10.94
N ALA A 67 3.36 9.31 9.98
CA ALA A 67 2.47 10.47 9.92
C ALA A 67 1.33 10.42 10.97
N ARG A 68 1.04 9.24 11.55
CA ARG A 68 -0.01 9.03 12.55
C ARG A 68 -1.39 9.50 12.08
N ALA A 69 -1.73 9.20 10.83
CA ALA A 69 -2.95 9.62 10.16
C ALA A 69 -3.17 11.16 10.14
N ASP A 70 -2.09 11.95 10.26
CA ASP A 70 -2.12 13.42 10.23
C ASP A 70 -1.50 13.93 8.93
N VAL A 71 -2.34 14.57 8.09
CA VAL A 71 -1.96 15.13 6.78
C VAL A 71 -0.92 16.24 6.92
N VAL A 72 -1.03 17.11 7.95
CA VAL A 72 -0.11 18.22 8.17
C VAL A 72 1.26 17.68 8.57
N LYS A 73 1.27 16.68 9.45
CA LYS A 73 2.49 16.01 9.86
C LYS A 73 3.16 15.31 8.67
N GLN A 74 2.38 14.63 7.81
CA GLN A 74 2.91 13.98 6.62
C GLN A 74 3.59 14.99 5.68
N LEU A 75 2.95 16.13 5.45
CA LEU A 75 3.54 17.19 4.64
C LEU A 75 4.85 17.70 5.24
N SER A 76 4.88 17.97 6.56
CA SER A 76 6.11 18.41 7.25
C SER A 76 7.24 17.38 7.17
N GLN A 77 6.92 16.07 7.15
CA GLN A 77 7.91 15.02 6.95
C GLN A 77 8.51 15.10 5.53
N VAL A 78 7.69 15.32 4.51
CA VAL A 78 8.16 15.49 3.13
C VAL A 78 9.04 16.74 3.00
N GLU A 79 8.61 17.88 3.58
CA GLU A 79 9.41 19.12 3.63
C GLU A 79 10.77 18.89 4.32
N ASN A 80 10.81 18.10 5.39
CA ASN A 80 12.04 17.72 6.08
C ASN A 80 12.95 16.85 5.20
N PHE A 81 12.42 15.86 4.48
CA PHE A 81 13.21 15.06 3.55
C PHE A 81 13.79 15.91 2.42
N ILE A 82 13.02 16.86 1.88
CA ILE A 82 13.49 17.83 0.89
C ILE A 82 14.63 18.67 1.46
N SER A 83 14.49 19.17 2.68
CA SER A 83 15.52 19.97 3.35
C SER A 83 16.81 19.18 3.61
N GLN A 84 16.70 17.88 3.90
CA GLN A 84 17.80 16.94 4.06
C GLN A 84 18.45 16.55 2.73
N LYS A 85 17.84 16.91 1.60
CA LYS A 85 18.30 16.55 0.24
C LYS A 85 18.46 15.03 0.09
N VAL A 86 17.44 14.28 0.49
CA VAL A 86 17.40 12.84 0.23
C VAL A 86 17.37 12.56 -1.28
N ASP A 87 17.84 11.40 -1.71
CA ASP A 87 17.95 11.04 -3.11
C ASP A 87 16.59 10.68 -3.75
N ALA A 88 15.62 10.24 -2.95
CA ALA A 88 14.23 10.03 -3.35
C ALA A 88 13.30 10.02 -2.12
N ILE A 89 12.00 10.16 -2.36
CA ILE A 89 10.96 10.10 -1.33
C ILE A 89 9.94 9.02 -1.71
N ILE A 90 9.53 8.20 -0.72
CA ILE A 90 8.39 7.27 -0.84
C ILE A 90 7.30 7.76 0.11
N VAL A 91 6.06 7.81 -0.36
CA VAL A 91 4.90 8.24 0.45
C VAL A 91 3.77 7.21 0.35
N ASN A 92 3.31 6.72 1.50
CA ASN A 92 1.98 6.12 1.62
C ASN A 92 1.02 7.21 2.11
N PRO A 93 0.12 7.76 1.29
CA PRO A 93 -0.66 8.93 1.65
C PRO A 93 -1.61 8.71 2.83
N VAL A 94 -1.68 9.70 3.73
CA VAL A 94 -2.76 9.78 4.73
C VAL A 94 -4.08 10.08 4.04
N ASP A 95 -4.09 11.09 3.16
CA ASP A 95 -5.23 11.52 2.37
C ASP A 95 -4.82 11.60 0.90
N THR A 96 -5.54 10.89 0.04
CA THR A 96 -5.21 10.82 -1.39
C THR A 96 -5.51 12.10 -2.16
N ALA A 97 -6.43 12.93 -1.67
CA ALA A 97 -6.73 14.24 -2.26
C ALA A 97 -5.64 15.29 -1.97
N SER A 98 -4.93 15.17 -0.83
CA SER A 98 -3.88 16.11 -0.44
C SER A 98 -2.54 15.91 -1.16
N THR A 99 -2.39 14.83 -1.92
CA THR A 99 -1.13 14.43 -2.59
C THR A 99 -0.62 15.42 -3.63
N ALA A 100 -1.49 16.28 -4.18
CA ALA A 100 -1.09 17.28 -5.17
C ALA A 100 -0.01 18.23 -4.65
N ARG A 101 -0.11 18.64 -3.38
CA ARG A 101 0.89 19.50 -2.73
C ARG A 101 2.21 18.77 -2.53
N ILE A 102 2.17 17.52 -2.05
CA ILE A 102 3.36 16.67 -1.87
C ILE A 102 4.08 16.49 -3.21
N SER A 103 3.34 16.16 -4.28
CA SER A 103 3.89 16.01 -5.63
C SER A 103 4.56 17.29 -6.13
N LYS A 104 3.91 18.44 -5.91
CA LYS A 104 4.44 19.73 -6.31
C LYS A 104 5.76 20.05 -5.60
N GLU A 105 5.81 19.94 -4.28
CA GLU A 105 7.00 20.28 -3.48
C GLU A 105 8.19 19.39 -3.83
N ALA A 106 7.98 18.06 -3.96
CA ALA A 106 9.04 17.15 -4.38
C ALA A 106 9.55 17.46 -5.79
N THR A 107 8.64 17.75 -6.74
CA THR A 107 8.98 18.08 -8.13
C THR A 107 9.74 19.39 -8.23
N GLU A 108 9.34 20.45 -7.52
CA GLU A 108 10.01 21.74 -7.47
C GLU A 108 11.42 21.63 -6.86
N ALA A 109 11.59 20.72 -5.89
CA ALA A 109 12.90 20.41 -5.32
C ALA A 109 13.77 19.50 -6.20
N GLY A 110 13.23 18.96 -7.29
CA GLY A 110 13.91 18.01 -8.17
C GLY A 110 14.18 16.65 -7.56
N ILE A 111 13.42 16.27 -6.50
CA ILE A 111 13.56 14.99 -5.80
C ILE A 111 12.51 14.00 -6.33
N PRO A 112 12.92 12.83 -6.82
CA PRO A 112 12.00 11.77 -7.23
C PRO A 112 11.04 11.35 -6.12
N LEU A 113 9.76 11.15 -6.47
CA LEU A 113 8.71 10.78 -5.55
C LEU A 113 8.00 9.51 -6.02
N VAL A 114 7.84 8.54 -5.12
CA VAL A 114 7.07 7.30 -5.36
C VAL A 114 5.94 7.20 -4.35
N TYR A 115 4.72 7.14 -4.83
CA TYR A 115 3.58 6.76 -4.00
C TYR A 115 3.47 5.25 -3.91
N VAL A 116 3.14 4.73 -2.73
CA VAL A 116 2.98 3.30 -2.50
C VAL A 116 1.62 2.99 -1.90
N ASN A 117 1.02 1.88 -2.31
CA ASN A 117 -0.24 1.32 -1.85
C ASN A 117 -1.47 2.20 -2.22
N ARG A 118 -1.51 3.45 -1.81
CA ARG A 118 -2.60 4.39 -2.12
C ARG A 118 -2.18 5.32 -3.26
N ARG A 119 -2.96 5.29 -4.36
CA ARG A 119 -2.69 6.12 -5.53
C ARG A 119 -3.17 7.56 -5.28
N PRO A 120 -2.41 8.59 -5.69
CA PRO A 120 -2.94 9.96 -5.74
C PRO A 120 -4.23 10.05 -6.55
N ASP A 121 -5.14 10.94 -6.16
CA ASP A 121 -6.39 11.20 -6.92
C ASP A 121 -6.14 11.84 -8.28
N GLN A 122 -4.97 12.41 -8.49
CA GLN A 122 -4.57 13.00 -9.78
C GLN A 122 -4.59 11.95 -10.88
N LYS A 123 -5.26 12.26 -11.99
CA LYS A 123 -5.34 11.39 -13.16
C LYS A 123 -3.95 11.11 -13.72
N ASP A 124 -3.18 12.16 -13.96
CA ASP A 124 -1.84 12.11 -14.52
C ASP A 124 -0.83 12.55 -13.46
N LEU A 125 0.21 11.76 -13.26
CA LEU A 125 1.28 12.08 -12.33
C LEU A 125 2.29 13.03 -12.99
N PRO A 126 2.83 14.03 -12.27
CA PRO A 126 3.90 14.88 -12.80
C PRO A 126 5.15 14.09 -13.17
N LYS A 127 5.99 14.67 -14.03
CA LYS A 127 7.31 14.09 -14.29
C LYS A 127 8.12 14.00 -12.98
N GLY A 128 8.78 12.89 -12.76
CA GLY A 128 9.53 12.64 -11.51
C GLY A 128 8.66 12.06 -10.39
N VAL A 129 7.38 11.76 -10.67
CA VAL A 129 6.47 11.10 -9.73
C VAL A 129 6.00 9.77 -10.30
N ALA A 130 6.02 8.72 -9.48
CA ALA A 130 5.49 7.40 -9.84
C ALA A 130 4.58 6.86 -8.72
N ALA A 131 3.81 5.81 -9.03
CA ALA A 131 2.97 5.11 -8.07
C ALA A 131 3.09 3.60 -8.24
N VAL A 132 3.30 2.90 -7.13
CA VAL A 132 3.31 1.43 -7.03
C VAL A 132 2.09 1.02 -6.21
N THR A 133 1.04 0.61 -6.89
CA THR A 133 -0.30 0.42 -6.30
C THR A 133 -1.00 -0.78 -6.90
N SER A 134 -2.21 -1.07 -6.43
CA SER A 134 -3.08 -2.11 -7.00
C SER A 134 -4.38 -1.49 -7.53
N ASN A 135 -5.12 -2.23 -8.34
CA ASN A 135 -6.42 -1.77 -8.84
C ASN A 135 -7.54 -2.09 -7.84
N ASP A 136 -7.82 -1.16 -6.95
CA ASP A 136 -8.79 -1.34 -5.86
C ASP A 136 -10.22 -1.69 -6.33
N GLU A 137 -10.66 -1.22 -7.51
CA GLU A 137 -11.96 -1.60 -8.06
C GLU A 137 -12.02 -3.10 -8.37
N GLU A 138 -10.89 -3.68 -8.80
CA GLU A 138 -10.80 -5.12 -9.08
C GLU A 138 -10.97 -5.94 -7.81
N ALA A 139 -10.36 -5.51 -6.68
CA ALA A 139 -10.56 -6.18 -5.40
C ALA A 139 -12.04 -6.22 -4.99
N GLY A 140 -12.74 -5.08 -5.09
CA GLY A 140 -14.17 -5.01 -4.81
C GLY A 140 -15.01 -5.90 -5.74
N ARG A 141 -14.66 -5.95 -7.03
CA ARG A 141 -15.32 -6.86 -7.99
C ARG A 141 -15.12 -8.34 -7.63
N MET A 142 -13.88 -8.72 -7.26
CA MET A 142 -13.60 -10.10 -6.82
C MET A 142 -14.41 -10.50 -5.59
N GLN A 143 -14.46 -9.63 -4.56
CA GLN A 143 -15.26 -9.88 -3.36
C GLN A 143 -16.73 -10.09 -3.69
N MET A 144 -17.32 -9.13 -4.39
CA MET A 144 -18.77 -9.16 -4.63
C MET A 144 -19.18 -10.28 -5.58
N GLN A 145 -18.37 -10.60 -6.60
CA GLN A 145 -18.63 -11.71 -7.49
C GLN A 145 -18.68 -13.04 -6.71
N TYR A 146 -17.66 -13.30 -5.86
CA TYR A 146 -17.62 -14.50 -5.03
C TYR A 146 -18.85 -14.61 -4.10
N ILE A 147 -19.21 -13.52 -3.42
CA ILE A 147 -20.34 -13.48 -2.51
C ILE A 147 -21.67 -13.65 -3.27
N ALA A 148 -21.84 -12.98 -4.41
CA ALA A 148 -23.05 -13.11 -5.22
C ALA A 148 -23.26 -14.55 -5.70
N ASP A 149 -22.20 -15.22 -6.14
CA ASP A 149 -22.25 -16.62 -6.58
C ASP A 149 -22.63 -17.55 -5.40
N LYS A 150 -22.04 -17.35 -4.22
CA LYS A 150 -22.35 -18.14 -3.01
C LYS A 150 -23.78 -17.91 -2.50
N LEU A 151 -24.32 -16.70 -2.65
CA LEU A 151 -25.70 -16.37 -2.28
C LEU A 151 -26.73 -16.76 -3.36
N GLY A 152 -26.30 -17.25 -4.52
CA GLY A 152 -27.22 -17.56 -5.63
C GLY A 152 -27.96 -16.32 -6.14
N GLY A 153 -27.32 -15.14 -6.04
CA GLY A 153 -27.84 -13.86 -6.54
C GLY A 153 -28.96 -13.24 -5.72
N LYS A 154 -29.23 -13.69 -4.48
CA LYS A 154 -30.31 -13.20 -3.61
C LYS A 154 -29.83 -13.07 -2.17
N GLY A 155 -30.29 -12.03 -1.46
CA GLY A 155 -30.00 -11.84 -0.05
C GLY A 155 -29.74 -10.39 0.33
N ALA A 156 -29.18 -10.21 1.50
CA ALA A 156 -28.82 -8.91 2.05
C ALA A 156 -27.34 -8.88 2.44
N ILE A 157 -26.67 -7.78 2.18
CA ILE A 157 -25.27 -7.58 2.56
C ILE A 157 -25.11 -6.30 3.36
N VAL A 158 -24.06 -6.25 4.16
CA VAL A 158 -23.57 -5.03 4.80
C VAL A 158 -22.15 -4.76 4.32
N ILE A 159 -21.75 -3.48 4.25
CA ILE A 159 -20.43 -3.06 3.78
C ILE A 159 -19.70 -2.32 4.88
N LEU A 160 -18.49 -2.80 5.23
CA LEU A 160 -17.55 -2.13 6.12
C LEU A 160 -16.55 -1.34 5.26
N LEU A 161 -16.65 -0.02 5.34
CA LEU A 161 -15.81 0.90 4.59
C LEU A 161 -14.50 1.16 5.33
N GLY A 162 -13.42 1.34 4.60
CA GLY A 162 -12.17 1.88 5.10
C GLY A 162 -12.28 3.35 5.51
N ASP A 163 -11.14 4.01 5.63
CA ASP A 163 -11.09 5.46 5.86
C ASP A 163 -11.54 6.21 4.61
N LEU A 164 -12.44 7.17 4.78
CA LEU A 164 -13.06 7.93 3.69
C LEU A 164 -12.10 8.91 3.00
N ALA A 165 -10.98 9.26 3.64
CA ALA A 165 -9.91 10.06 3.05
C ALA A 165 -9.06 9.29 2.03
N ASN A 166 -9.31 7.99 1.88
CA ASN A 166 -8.55 7.13 0.97
C ASN A 166 -9.39 6.68 -0.22
N ASN A 167 -8.87 6.88 -1.42
CA ASN A 167 -9.54 6.41 -2.63
C ASN A 167 -9.61 4.87 -2.74
N SER A 168 -8.77 4.12 -2.02
CA SER A 168 -8.92 2.67 -1.89
C SER A 168 -10.29 2.29 -1.33
N THR A 169 -10.82 3.04 -0.37
CA THR A 169 -12.17 2.84 0.19
C THR A 169 -13.24 3.02 -0.88
N THR A 170 -13.21 4.16 -1.58
CA THR A 170 -14.18 4.47 -2.64
C THR A 170 -14.10 3.50 -3.81
N ASN A 171 -12.90 3.15 -4.23
CA ASN A 171 -12.68 2.29 -5.39
C ASN A 171 -13.05 0.82 -5.10
N ARG A 172 -12.67 0.25 -3.94
CA ARG A 172 -13.13 -1.10 -3.54
C ARG A 172 -14.65 -1.14 -3.46
N THR A 173 -15.26 -0.15 -2.82
CA THR A 173 -16.73 -0.06 -2.71
C THR A 173 -17.40 0.13 -4.07
N LYS A 174 -16.81 0.91 -4.97
CA LYS A 174 -17.29 1.05 -6.36
C LYS A 174 -17.28 -0.29 -7.08
N GLY A 175 -16.17 -1.05 -7.00
CA GLY A 175 -16.08 -2.38 -7.59
C GLY A 175 -17.15 -3.34 -7.06
N VAL A 176 -17.44 -3.30 -5.74
CA VAL A 176 -18.54 -4.03 -5.13
C VAL A 176 -19.88 -3.66 -5.76
N LYS A 177 -20.18 -2.35 -5.85
CA LYS A 177 -21.45 -1.84 -6.38
C LYS A 177 -21.61 -2.12 -7.89
N GLU A 178 -20.54 -2.12 -8.67
CA GLU A 178 -20.56 -2.48 -10.10
C GLU A 178 -21.01 -3.94 -10.32
N VAL A 179 -20.52 -4.86 -9.51
CA VAL A 179 -20.96 -6.26 -9.59
C VAL A 179 -22.37 -6.40 -9.05
N LEU A 180 -22.68 -5.78 -7.91
CA LEU A 180 -24.00 -5.82 -7.29
C LEU A 180 -25.12 -5.37 -8.24
N ALA A 181 -24.86 -4.41 -9.12
CA ALA A 181 -25.82 -3.95 -10.13
C ALA A 181 -26.31 -5.07 -11.07
N LYS A 182 -25.57 -6.17 -11.19
CA LYS A 182 -25.93 -7.33 -11.98
C LYS A 182 -26.82 -8.32 -11.20
N TYR A 183 -26.98 -8.13 -9.88
CA TYR A 183 -27.68 -9.01 -8.97
C TYR A 183 -28.78 -8.25 -8.21
N PRO A 184 -29.90 -7.87 -8.87
CA PRO A 184 -30.97 -7.07 -8.26
C PRO A 184 -31.67 -7.75 -7.07
N GLY A 185 -31.45 -9.05 -6.89
CA GLY A 185 -31.90 -9.81 -5.74
C GLY A 185 -31.08 -9.65 -4.48
N ILE A 186 -29.91 -8.99 -4.55
CA ILE A 186 -29.07 -8.71 -3.39
C ILE A 186 -29.19 -7.23 -3.02
N LYS A 187 -29.46 -6.93 -1.74
CA LYS A 187 -29.64 -5.56 -1.24
C LYS A 187 -28.56 -5.19 -0.24
N ILE A 188 -28.15 -3.91 -0.24
CA ILE A 188 -27.30 -3.35 0.81
C ILE A 188 -28.21 -2.90 1.97
N GLU A 189 -28.06 -3.52 3.14
CA GLU A 189 -28.79 -3.15 4.35
C GLU A 189 -28.09 -2.04 5.14
N GLN A 190 -26.75 -2.06 5.17
CA GLN A 190 -25.94 -1.08 5.88
C GLN A 190 -24.60 -0.86 5.15
N GLU A 191 -24.10 0.36 5.22
CA GLU A 191 -22.80 0.74 4.71
C GLU A 191 -22.19 1.82 5.63
N GLN A 192 -21.09 1.50 6.32
CA GLN A 192 -20.51 2.42 7.30
C GLN A 192 -18.99 2.23 7.43
N THR A 193 -18.29 3.34 7.76
CA THR A 193 -16.83 3.32 7.91
C THR A 193 -16.38 2.74 9.25
N GLY A 194 -15.52 1.72 9.20
CA GLY A 194 -14.74 1.22 10.31
C GLY A 194 -13.28 1.70 10.25
N ALA A 195 -12.94 2.56 9.28
CA ALA A 195 -11.64 3.22 9.16
C ALA A 195 -10.45 2.27 9.27
N TRP A 196 -10.54 1.08 8.63
CA TRP A 196 -9.55 0.00 8.60
C TRP A 196 -9.37 -0.78 9.92
N LEU A 197 -10.06 -0.41 11.01
CA LEU A 197 -9.80 -0.91 12.36
C LEU A 197 -10.68 -2.12 12.71
N ARG A 198 -10.07 -3.16 13.29
CA ARG A 198 -10.72 -4.41 13.70
C ARG A 198 -11.81 -4.18 14.75
N ASP A 199 -11.52 -3.40 15.77
CA ASP A 199 -12.46 -3.06 16.83
C ASP A 199 -13.68 -2.30 16.34
N ARG A 200 -13.49 -1.38 15.38
CA ARG A 200 -14.60 -0.66 14.75
C ARG A 200 -15.43 -1.59 13.86
N GLY A 201 -14.81 -2.48 13.12
CA GLY A 201 -15.53 -3.52 12.36
C GLY A 201 -16.39 -4.39 13.28
N MET A 202 -15.85 -4.79 14.44
CA MET A 202 -16.58 -5.54 15.45
C MET A 202 -17.75 -4.72 16.03
N THR A 203 -17.52 -3.47 16.41
CA THR A 203 -18.55 -2.58 16.98
C THR A 203 -19.70 -2.37 16.02
N LEU A 204 -19.42 -2.01 14.74
CA LEU A 204 -20.46 -1.77 13.74
C LEU A 204 -21.34 -2.99 13.51
N VAL A 205 -20.75 -4.18 13.37
CA VAL A 205 -21.52 -5.39 13.16
C VAL A 205 -22.32 -5.75 14.42
N SER A 206 -21.77 -5.58 15.63
CA SER A 206 -22.51 -5.78 16.88
C SER A 206 -23.72 -4.84 16.99
N ASP A 207 -23.56 -3.57 16.61
CA ASP A 207 -24.65 -2.58 16.61
C ASP A 207 -25.76 -2.96 15.63
N TRP A 208 -25.40 -3.40 14.41
CA TRP A 208 -26.38 -3.85 13.43
C TRP A 208 -27.16 -5.09 13.90
N LEU A 209 -26.49 -6.05 14.53
CA LEU A 209 -27.12 -7.22 15.13
C LEU A 209 -28.08 -6.84 16.26
N THR A 210 -27.66 -5.93 17.13
CA THR A 210 -28.51 -5.41 18.24
C THR A 210 -29.73 -4.67 17.73
N GLN A 211 -29.61 -3.97 16.58
CA GLN A 211 -30.74 -3.32 15.91
C GLN A 211 -31.67 -4.30 15.16
N GLY A 212 -31.39 -5.60 15.24
CA GLY A 212 -32.19 -6.62 14.56
C GLY A 212 -32.01 -6.66 13.03
N ARG A 213 -30.89 -6.09 12.51
CA ARG A 213 -30.60 -6.16 11.07
C ARG A 213 -30.25 -7.58 10.66
N ALA A 214 -30.91 -8.08 9.64
CA ALA A 214 -30.65 -9.39 9.05
C ALA A 214 -29.84 -9.24 7.76
N PHE A 215 -28.70 -9.92 7.67
CA PHE A 215 -27.84 -9.92 6.48
C PHE A 215 -27.21 -11.31 6.30
N ASN A 216 -26.92 -11.64 5.06
CA ASN A 216 -26.33 -12.92 4.66
C ASN A 216 -24.83 -12.83 4.42
N ALA A 217 -24.30 -11.61 4.20
CA ALA A 217 -22.88 -11.42 4.04
C ALA A 217 -22.39 -10.04 4.52
N VAL A 218 -21.10 -9.98 4.86
CA VAL A 218 -20.32 -8.79 5.16
C VAL A 218 -19.25 -8.63 4.08
N ILE A 219 -19.26 -7.51 3.38
CA ILE A 219 -18.18 -7.11 2.47
C ILE A 219 -17.34 -6.08 3.19
N SER A 220 -16.09 -6.41 3.46
CA SER A 220 -15.17 -5.52 4.17
C SER A 220 -14.07 -5.00 3.25
N ASN A 221 -13.78 -3.70 3.31
CA ASN A 221 -12.70 -3.14 2.51
C ASN A 221 -11.31 -3.63 2.93
N ASN A 222 -11.14 -4.25 4.13
CA ASN A 222 -9.91 -4.94 4.52
C ASN A 222 -10.16 -6.14 5.42
N ASP A 223 -9.10 -6.91 5.72
CA ASP A 223 -9.15 -8.11 6.56
C ASP A 223 -9.38 -7.76 8.05
N GLU A 224 -8.81 -6.67 8.54
CA GLU A 224 -8.94 -6.29 9.94
C GLU A 224 -10.40 -6.06 10.33
N MET A 225 -11.13 -5.28 9.58
CA MET A 225 -12.56 -5.06 9.81
C MET A 225 -13.38 -6.34 9.57
N ALA A 226 -12.99 -7.18 8.59
CA ALA A 226 -13.62 -8.46 8.32
C ALA A 226 -13.49 -9.43 9.51
N ILE A 227 -12.31 -9.49 10.12
CA ILE A 227 -12.06 -10.27 11.35
C ILE A 227 -12.88 -9.73 12.50
N GLY A 228 -12.97 -8.40 12.65
CA GLY A 228 -13.85 -7.75 13.62
C GLY A 228 -15.31 -8.17 13.45
N ALA A 229 -15.81 -8.20 12.21
CA ALA A 229 -17.15 -8.69 11.90
C ALA A 229 -17.35 -10.16 12.30
N ALA A 230 -16.37 -11.03 12.00
CA ALA A 230 -16.40 -12.42 12.42
C ALA A 230 -16.46 -12.58 13.95
N MET A 231 -15.71 -11.74 14.69
CA MET A 231 -15.75 -11.72 16.15
C MET A 231 -17.13 -11.31 16.69
N ALA A 232 -17.76 -10.28 16.11
CA ALA A 232 -19.09 -9.84 16.47
C ALA A 232 -20.15 -10.95 16.25
N LEU A 233 -20.12 -11.62 15.09
CA LEU A 233 -21.03 -12.73 14.78
C LEU A 233 -20.84 -13.91 15.76
N LYS A 234 -19.59 -14.26 16.08
CA LYS A 234 -19.28 -15.31 17.04
C LYS A 234 -19.80 -14.99 18.45
N SER A 235 -19.73 -13.74 18.88
CA SER A 235 -20.17 -13.33 20.22
C SER A 235 -21.65 -13.56 20.47
N VAL A 236 -22.45 -13.57 19.41
CA VAL A 236 -23.90 -13.88 19.46
C VAL A 236 -24.21 -15.32 19.08
N GLY A 237 -23.22 -16.21 18.99
CA GLY A 237 -23.40 -17.63 18.69
C GLY A 237 -23.63 -17.97 17.23
N THR A 238 -23.38 -17.04 16.30
CA THR A 238 -23.47 -17.30 14.87
C THR A 238 -22.40 -18.32 14.44
N LYS A 239 -22.80 -19.38 13.78
CA LYS A 239 -21.85 -20.41 13.30
C LYS A 239 -20.99 -19.84 12.17
N PRO A 240 -19.67 -20.15 12.14
CA PRO A 240 -18.81 -19.82 11.01
C PRO A 240 -19.42 -20.24 9.68
N GLY A 241 -19.37 -19.38 8.67
CA GLY A 241 -19.90 -19.65 7.33
C GLY A 241 -21.41 -19.48 7.14
N SER A 242 -22.22 -19.31 8.21
CA SER A 242 -23.65 -19.02 8.06
C SER A 242 -23.96 -17.58 7.61
N VAL A 243 -23.05 -16.66 7.92
CA VAL A 243 -22.93 -15.33 7.28
C VAL A 243 -21.58 -15.30 6.57
N LEU A 244 -21.59 -15.05 5.27
CA LEU A 244 -20.36 -15.00 4.48
C LEU A 244 -19.62 -13.70 4.75
N ILE A 245 -18.28 -13.76 4.89
CA ILE A 245 -17.46 -12.55 5.11
C ILE A 245 -16.36 -12.52 4.07
N ALA A 246 -16.21 -11.40 3.37
CA ALA A 246 -15.15 -11.16 2.41
C ALA A 246 -14.26 -10.02 2.86
N GLY A 247 -12.93 -10.26 2.92
CA GLY A 247 -11.90 -9.29 3.24
C GLY A 247 -11.03 -8.91 2.04
N VAL A 248 -10.05 -8.06 2.27
CA VAL A 248 -8.95 -7.71 1.37
C VAL A 248 -7.69 -7.56 2.22
N ASP A 249 -6.56 -7.86 1.71
CA ASP A 249 -5.16 -7.74 2.11
C ASP A 249 -4.45 -9.09 2.04
N GLY A 250 -5.06 -10.16 2.54
CA GLY A 250 -4.38 -11.44 2.72
C GLY A 250 -3.32 -11.35 3.82
N THR A 251 -3.59 -10.60 4.89
CA THR A 251 -2.72 -10.55 6.08
C THR A 251 -2.61 -11.95 6.71
N GLN A 252 -1.58 -12.19 7.53
CA GLN A 252 -1.43 -13.49 8.20
C GLN A 252 -2.68 -13.86 9.01
N ASP A 253 -3.31 -12.87 9.68
CA ASP A 253 -4.58 -13.09 10.40
C ASP A 253 -5.73 -13.35 9.44
N GLY A 254 -5.80 -12.63 8.30
CA GLY A 254 -6.76 -12.87 7.24
C GLY A 254 -6.65 -14.28 6.66
N LEU A 255 -5.44 -14.74 6.33
CA LEU A 255 -5.15 -16.10 5.86
C LEU A 255 -5.59 -17.16 6.89
N ASN A 256 -5.32 -16.90 8.17
CA ASN A 256 -5.75 -17.79 9.25
C ASN A 256 -7.27 -17.83 9.39
N ALA A 257 -7.93 -16.68 9.24
CA ALA A 257 -9.40 -16.58 9.30
C ALA A 257 -10.08 -17.30 8.12
N VAL A 258 -9.53 -17.18 6.90
CA VAL A 258 -10.01 -17.95 5.74
C VAL A 258 -9.81 -19.45 5.97
N ALA A 259 -8.63 -19.88 6.44
CA ALA A 259 -8.33 -21.29 6.69
C ALA A 259 -9.23 -21.91 7.76
N LYS A 260 -9.72 -21.14 8.73
CA LYS A 260 -10.65 -21.55 9.78
C LYS A 260 -12.12 -21.48 9.35
N GLY A 261 -12.43 -20.90 8.20
CA GLY A 261 -13.79 -20.65 7.73
C GLY A 261 -14.48 -19.47 8.42
N ASP A 262 -13.75 -18.63 9.15
CA ASP A 262 -14.25 -17.38 9.74
C ASP A 262 -14.52 -16.32 8.66
N LEU A 263 -13.65 -16.26 7.65
CA LEU A 263 -13.85 -15.55 6.40
C LEU A 263 -14.13 -16.55 5.28
N ALA A 264 -15.09 -16.25 4.43
CA ALA A 264 -15.38 -17.02 3.22
C ALA A 264 -14.30 -16.83 2.15
N MET A 265 -13.74 -15.62 2.09
CA MET A 265 -12.63 -15.26 1.23
C MET A 265 -11.88 -14.02 1.74
N SER A 266 -10.68 -13.83 1.24
CA SER A 266 -9.99 -12.55 1.20
C SER A 266 -9.47 -12.28 -0.22
N VAL A 267 -9.05 -11.07 -0.51
CA VAL A 267 -8.34 -10.72 -1.74
C VAL A 267 -6.90 -10.39 -1.37
N PHE A 268 -5.96 -11.19 -1.87
CA PHE A 268 -4.53 -10.99 -1.63
C PHE A 268 -4.05 -9.70 -2.28
N GLN A 269 -3.58 -8.79 -1.45
CA GLN A 269 -2.83 -7.60 -1.83
C GLN A 269 -1.35 -7.90 -1.61
N ASP A 270 -0.55 -7.92 -2.66
CA ASP A 270 0.86 -8.34 -2.58
C ASP A 270 1.73 -7.25 -1.93
N ALA A 271 1.84 -7.28 -0.60
CA ALA A 271 2.67 -6.37 0.18
C ALA A 271 4.15 -6.43 -0.22
N LYS A 272 4.64 -7.62 -0.62
CA LYS A 272 6.00 -7.79 -1.12
C LYS A 272 6.18 -7.04 -2.44
N GLY A 273 5.29 -7.27 -3.40
CA GLY A 273 5.33 -6.58 -4.69
C GLY A 273 5.25 -5.06 -4.55
N GLN A 274 4.42 -4.56 -3.63
CA GLN A 274 4.32 -3.12 -3.36
C GLN A 274 5.57 -2.58 -2.65
N GLY A 275 6.07 -3.24 -1.62
CA GLY A 275 7.25 -2.80 -0.87
C GLY A 275 8.53 -2.82 -1.69
N ASP A 276 8.82 -3.96 -2.33
CA ASP A 276 9.99 -4.14 -3.20
C ASP A 276 9.91 -3.18 -4.39
N GLY A 277 8.74 -3.09 -5.04
CA GLY A 277 8.50 -2.23 -6.20
C GLY A 277 8.69 -0.74 -5.87
N ALA A 278 8.25 -0.28 -4.69
CA ALA A 278 8.41 1.11 -4.28
C ALA A 278 9.89 1.48 -4.06
N VAL A 279 10.66 0.61 -3.39
CA VAL A 279 12.10 0.84 -3.16
C VAL A 279 12.86 0.79 -4.48
N GLU A 280 12.59 -0.18 -5.35
CA GLU A 280 13.25 -0.28 -6.65
C GLU A 280 12.92 0.89 -7.57
N ALA A 281 11.65 1.33 -7.60
CA ALA A 281 11.23 2.51 -8.36
C ALA A 281 11.97 3.76 -7.87
N ALA A 282 11.99 4.02 -6.56
CA ALA A 282 12.68 5.16 -5.97
C ALA A 282 14.18 5.13 -6.26
N ARG A 283 14.82 3.95 -6.11
CA ARG A 283 16.24 3.75 -6.40
C ARG A 283 16.57 4.05 -7.88
N LYS A 284 15.80 3.52 -8.83
CA LYS A 284 15.99 3.77 -10.26
C LYS A 284 15.84 5.24 -10.60
N MET A 285 14.78 5.89 -10.09
CA MET A 285 14.54 7.31 -10.32
C MET A 285 15.64 8.18 -9.73
N ALA A 286 16.15 7.85 -8.53
CA ALA A 286 17.31 8.55 -7.92
C ALA A 286 18.58 8.44 -8.76
N LYS A 287 18.75 7.35 -9.52
CA LYS A 287 19.85 7.17 -10.47
C LYS A 287 19.61 7.82 -11.84
N GLY A 288 18.49 8.50 -12.02
CA GLY A 288 18.11 9.14 -13.29
C GLY A 288 17.58 8.16 -14.34
N GLU A 289 17.23 6.94 -13.96
CA GLU A 289 16.63 5.96 -14.87
C GLU A 289 15.15 6.30 -15.11
N THR A 290 14.69 6.03 -16.34
CA THR A 290 13.26 6.15 -16.70
C THR A 290 12.51 4.89 -16.29
N ILE A 291 11.37 5.07 -15.62
CA ILE A 291 10.47 3.99 -15.24
C ILE A 291 9.04 4.29 -15.68
N GLU A 292 8.17 3.28 -15.63
CA GLU A 292 6.73 3.49 -15.75
C GLU A 292 6.20 4.27 -14.54
N GLN A 293 5.35 5.27 -14.80
CA GLN A 293 4.78 6.07 -13.70
C GLN A 293 3.72 5.33 -12.89
N ASN A 294 3.04 4.33 -13.49
CA ASN A 294 2.02 3.53 -12.82
C ASN A 294 2.42 2.06 -12.84
N ILE A 295 2.96 1.58 -11.74
CA ILE A 295 3.34 0.19 -11.55
C ILE A 295 2.20 -0.49 -10.80
N VAL A 296 1.46 -1.35 -11.51
CA VAL A 296 0.28 -2.03 -10.97
C VAL A 296 0.65 -3.42 -10.48
N ILE A 297 0.44 -3.66 -9.18
CA ILE A 297 0.61 -4.95 -8.53
C ILE A 297 -0.77 -5.65 -8.51
N PRO A 298 -0.93 -6.83 -9.13
CA PRO A 298 -2.24 -7.46 -9.28
C PRO A 298 -2.76 -8.02 -7.96
N PHE A 299 -4.08 -7.95 -7.78
CA PHE A 299 -4.80 -8.68 -6.75
C PHE A 299 -5.01 -10.14 -7.14
N LYS A 300 -5.19 -11.03 -6.13
CA LYS A 300 -5.53 -12.46 -6.34
C LYS A 300 -6.58 -12.89 -5.32
N PRO A 301 -7.59 -13.70 -5.72
CA PRO A 301 -8.57 -14.21 -4.76
C PRO A 301 -7.95 -15.29 -3.85
N ILE A 302 -8.30 -15.25 -2.58
CA ILE A 302 -7.95 -16.26 -1.56
C ILE A 302 -9.25 -16.87 -1.06
N THR A 303 -9.34 -18.19 -1.14
CA THR A 303 -10.44 -18.99 -0.59
C THR A 303 -9.90 -20.17 0.21
N ALA A 304 -10.76 -20.94 0.85
CA ALA A 304 -10.35 -22.17 1.55
C ALA A 304 -9.57 -23.14 0.64
N ASP A 305 -9.83 -23.12 -0.68
CA ASP A 305 -9.23 -24.05 -1.63
C ASP A 305 -7.76 -23.74 -1.91
N ASN A 306 -7.37 -22.45 -1.87
CA ASN A 306 -6.02 -22.02 -2.25
C ASN A 306 -5.26 -21.23 -1.16
N VAL A 307 -5.83 -21.06 0.03
CA VAL A 307 -5.20 -20.27 1.13
C VAL A 307 -3.81 -20.77 1.52
N LYS A 308 -3.51 -22.04 1.26
CA LYS A 308 -2.19 -22.65 1.56
C LYS A 308 -1.07 -22.10 0.67
N ASP A 309 -1.42 -21.60 -0.51
CA ASP A 309 -0.45 -21.07 -1.49
C ASP A 309 0.04 -19.66 -1.11
N PHE A 310 -0.59 -19.03 -0.11
CA PHE A 310 -0.30 -17.68 0.38
C PHE A 310 0.34 -17.65 1.78
N LYS A 311 0.57 -18.83 2.41
CA LYS A 311 1.15 -18.96 3.76
C LYS A 311 2.66 -19.04 3.75
#